data_9d2449ce2ac2e60887a1ed6dfaeaf649
#
_entry.id   9d2449ce2ac2e60887a1ed6dfaeaf649
#
_cell.length_a   1.000
_cell.length_b   1.000
_cell.length_c   1.000
_cell.angle_alpha   90.00
_cell.angle_beta   90.00
_cell.angle_gamma   90.00
#
_symmetry.space_group_name_H-M   'P 1'
#
loop_
_entity.id
_entity.type
_entity.pdbx_description
1 polymer ?
#
loop_
_entity_poly.entity_id
_entity_poly.type
_entity_poly.pdbx_seq_one_letter_code
_entity_poly.pdbx_strand_id
1 'polypeptide(L)'
;MKKTFLVFVFGLFVTKVASIQEWSEQPRYQEVNPHGSVVMPCLIINKKGECRWEKDGDPVGMYPTKYEWAGNPEDGDCSIRILDASLEFDDGVWQCQVTPTSFLYKDSLISEGAELVVRGKSHTFD
;
A
#
# COMPACT_ATOMS: atom_id res chain seq x y z
N MET A 1 -15.13 45.92 1.85
CA MET A 1 -16.03 44.91 2.32
C MET A 1 -16.28 43.81 1.32
N LYS A 2 -16.62 44.17 0.13
CA LYS A 2 -16.90 43.17 -0.88
C LYS A 2 -15.70 42.33 -1.18
N LYS A 3 -14.52 42.89 -1.14
CA LYS A 3 -13.32 42.12 -1.42
C LYS A 3 -13.09 41.08 -0.38
N THR A 4 -13.33 41.42 0.87
CA THR A 4 -13.14 40.48 1.94
C THR A 4 -14.07 39.30 1.78
N PHE A 5 -15.29 39.57 1.37
CA PHE A 5 -16.28 38.53 1.19
C PHE A 5 -15.85 37.57 0.07
N LEU A 6 -15.35 38.11 -1.01
CA LEU A 6 -14.91 37.30 -2.13
C LEU A 6 -13.75 36.36 -1.71
N VAL A 7 -12.83 36.92 -0.96
CA VAL A 7 -11.71 36.12 -0.51
C VAL A 7 -12.18 34.95 0.36
N PHE A 8 -13.15 35.21 1.20
CA PHE A 8 -13.68 34.19 2.08
C PHE A 8 -14.34 33.08 1.28
N VAL A 9 -15.15 33.42 0.30
CA VAL A 9 -15.79 32.41 -0.53
C VAL A 9 -14.76 31.56 -1.27
N PHE A 10 -13.75 32.23 -1.75
CA PHE A 10 -12.70 31.53 -2.46
C PHE A 10 -11.97 30.53 -1.56
N GLY A 11 -11.74 30.91 -0.31
CA GLY A 11 -11.09 30.03 0.63
C GLY A 11 -11.90 28.78 0.90
N LEU A 12 -13.20 28.93 1.05
CA LEU A 12 -14.06 27.79 1.25
C LEU A 12 -14.00 26.83 0.06
N PHE A 13 -13.99 27.40 -1.12
CA PHE A 13 -13.98 26.62 -2.32
C PHE A 13 -12.71 25.77 -2.39
N VAL A 14 -11.56 26.37 -2.09
CA VAL A 14 -10.30 25.65 -2.10
C VAL A 14 -10.28 24.51 -1.09
N THR A 15 -10.87 24.76 0.07
CA THR A 15 -10.88 23.74 1.12
C THR A 15 -11.55 22.45 0.66
N LYS A 16 -12.57 22.57 -0.19
CA LYS A 16 -13.30 21.38 -0.59
C LYS A 16 -12.53 20.47 -1.53
N VAL A 17 -11.47 20.96 -2.12
CA VAL A 17 -10.75 20.19 -3.12
C VAL A 17 -9.67 19.32 -2.51
N ALA A 18 -9.50 19.36 -1.20
CA ALA A 18 -8.33 18.78 -0.58
C ALA A 18 -8.46 17.34 -0.08
N SER A 19 -9.55 16.62 -0.36
CA SER A 19 -9.69 15.30 0.25
C SER A 19 -9.58 14.19 -0.78
N ILE A 20 -8.39 13.97 -1.30
CA ILE A 20 -8.12 12.84 -2.18
C ILE A 20 -7.17 11.90 -1.46
N GLN A 21 -7.08 10.68 -1.96
CA GLN A 21 -6.18 9.70 -1.39
C GLN A 21 -4.74 10.04 -1.73
N GLU A 22 -3.84 9.88 -0.76
CA GLU A 22 -2.42 10.15 -0.94
C GLU A 22 -1.60 9.13 -0.19
N TRP A 23 -0.36 8.93 -0.64
CA TRP A 23 0.55 8.05 0.06
C TRP A 23 1.03 8.68 1.35
N SER A 24 1.01 7.91 2.43
CA SER A 24 1.74 8.24 3.63
C SER A 24 3.03 7.42 3.67
N GLU A 25 2.95 6.15 3.30
CA GLU A 25 4.13 5.31 3.23
C GLU A 25 3.90 4.23 2.18
N GLN A 26 4.89 4.04 1.30
CA GLN A 26 4.84 3.01 0.29
C GLN A 26 5.70 1.82 0.72
N PRO A 27 5.45 0.64 0.14
CA PRO A 27 6.34 -0.49 0.42
C PRO A 27 7.74 -0.21 -0.09
N ARG A 28 8.71 -0.87 0.53
CA ARG A 28 10.12 -0.65 0.21
C ARG A 28 10.85 -1.97 0.25
N TYR A 29 12.05 -1.98 -0.31
CA TYR A 29 12.91 -3.15 -0.32
C TYR A 29 13.06 -3.71 1.09
N GLN A 30 12.98 -5.03 1.20
CA GLN A 30 13.21 -5.72 2.46
C GLN A 30 13.77 -7.10 2.20
N GLU A 31 14.39 -7.67 3.22
CA GLU A 31 14.90 -9.03 3.19
C GLU A 31 14.34 -9.79 4.35
N VAL A 32 14.15 -11.09 4.16
CA VAL A 32 13.61 -11.94 5.21
C VAL A 32 14.25 -13.33 5.08
N ASN A 33 14.45 -13.96 6.20
CA ASN A 33 14.97 -15.35 6.19
C ASN A 33 13.84 -16.31 5.85
N PRO A 34 14.17 -17.46 5.25
CA PRO A 34 13.13 -18.47 5.03
C PRO A 34 12.43 -18.81 6.34
N HIS A 35 11.12 -18.96 6.26
CA HIS A 35 10.24 -19.26 7.40
C HIS A 35 10.08 -18.09 8.36
N GLY A 36 10.71 -16.95 8.11
CA GLY A 36 10.50 -15.74 8.89
C GLY A 36 9.24 -15.02 8.43
N SER A 37 8.92 -13.93 9.11
CA SER A 37 7.80 -13.09 8.69
C SER A 37 8.28 -11.67 8.47
N VAL A 38 7.54 -10.94 7.64
CA VAL A 38 7.91 -9.59 7.27
C VAL A 38 6.64 -8.80 6.98
N VAL A 39 6.70 -7.49 7.24
CA VAL A 39 5.59 -6.59 6.94
C VAL A 39 6.02 -5.65 5.83
N MET A 40 5.24 -5.62 4.74
CA MET A 40 5.43 -4.64 3.67
C MET A 40 4.47 -3.49 3.96
N PRO A 41 4.97 -2.28 4.21
CA PRO A 41 4.09 -1.18 4.59
C PRO A 41 3.29 -0.64 3.41
N CYS A 42 2.10 -0.16 3.71
CA CYS A 42 1.26 0.53 2.73
C CYS A 42 0.27 1.39 3.51
N LEU A 43 0.61 2.67 3.69
CA LEU A 43 -0.21 3.58 4.48
C LEU A 43 -0.75 4.69 3.58
N ILE A 44 -2.05 4.92 3.66
CA ILE A 44 -2.74 5.85 2.80
C ILE A 44 -3.47 6.90 3.63
N ILE A 45 -3.32 8.16 3.22
CA ILE A 45 -4.03 9.29 3.81
C ILE A 45 -5.35 9.45 3.09
N ASN A 46 -6.42 9.63 3.85
CA ASN A 46 -7.77 9.84 3.29
C ASN A 46 -8.24 8.66 2.44
N LYS A 47 -7.89 7.46 2.86
CA LYS A 47 -8.26 6.27 2.09
C LYS A 47 -9.77 6.08 2.07
N LYS A 48 -10.33 5.88 0.88
CA LYS A 48 -11.74 5.57 0.68
C LYS A 48 -11.93 4.33 -0.18
N GLY A 49 -10.98 4.05 -1.06
CA GLY A 49 -11.09 2.88 -1.93
C GLY A 49 -10.69 1.60 -1.24
N GLU A 50 -10.50 0.56 -2.04
CA GLU A 50 -10.12 -0.76 -1.54
C GLU A 50 -8.66 -1.01 -1.83
N CYS A 51 -7.97 -1.58 -0.85
CA CYS A 51 -6.57 -1.93 -1.00
C CYS A 51 -6.44 -3.34 -1.54
N ARG A 52 -5.39 -3.53 -2.32
CA ARG A 52 -5.04 -4.87 -2.79
C ARG A 52 -3.53 -4.92 -3.01
N TRP A 53 -3.00 -6.12 -2.97
CA TRP A 53 -1.58 -6.34 -3.19
C TRP A 53 -1.37 -7.17 -4.44
N GLU A 54 -0.23 -6.94 -5.09
CA GLU A 54 0.22 -7.75 -6.21
C GLU A 54 1.66 -8.15 -5.98
N LYS A 55 2.00 -9.32 -6.47
CA LYS A 55 3.39 -9.78 -6.47
C LYS A 55 3.73 -10.22 -7.88
N ASP A 56 4.77 -9.62 -8.44
CA ASP A 56 5.21 -9.89 -9.80
C ASP A 56 4.07 -9.75 -10.80
N GLY A 57 3.17 -8.79 -10.53
CA GLY A 57 2.06 -8.51 -11.44
C GLY A 57 0.81 -9.32 -11.19
N ASP A 58 0.85 -10.29 -10.29
CA ASP A 58 -0.31 -11.13 -10.00
C ASP A 58 -0.97 -10.73 -8.70
N PRO A 59 -2.30 -10.74 -8.64
CA PRO A 59 -2.98 -10.38 -7.40
C PRO A 59 -2.71 -11.39 -6.29
N VAL A 60 -2.63 -10.87 -5.07
CA VAL A 60 -2.37 -11.67 -3.89
C VAL A 60 -3.61 -11.63 -3.01
N GLY A 61 -4.14 -12.81 -2.67
CA GLY A 61 -5.27 -12.89 -1.77
C GLY A 61 -4.82 -12.98 -0.31
N MET A 62 -5.73 -12.68 0.59
CA MET A 62 -5.44 -12.82 2.01
C MET A 62 -5.85 -14.21 2.44
N TYR A 63 -4.88 -14.99 2.91
CA TYR A 63 -5.09 -16.36 3.35
C TYR A 63 -4.58 -16.49 4.76
N PRO A 64 -5.43 -16.84 5.72
CA PRO A 64 -4.99 -17.00 7.09
C PRO A 64 -3.74 -17.86 7.19
N THR A 65 -2.83 -17.48 8.04
CA THR A 65 -1.55 -18.13 8.29
C THR A 65 -0.53 -17.99 7.17
N LYS A 66 -0.87 -17.27 6.09
CA LYS A 66 0.11 -16.99 5.04
C LYS A 66 0.23 -15.50 4.75
N TYR A 67 -0.86 -14.87 4.35
CA TYR A 67 -0.89 -13.44 4.07
C TYR A 67 -2.04 -12.82 4.84
N GLU A 68 -1.74 -11.81 5.62
CA GLU A 68 -2.80 -11.17 6.38
C GLU A 68 -2.54 -9.67 6.46
N TRP A 69 -3.59 -8.91 6.72
CA TRP A 69 -3.42 -7.48 6.93
C TRP A 69 -2.66 -7.28 8.23
N ALA A 70 -1.59 -6.47 8.17
CA ALA A 70 -0.83 -6.14 9.36
C ALA A 70 -1.49 -5.01 10.15
N GLY A 71 -2.29 -4.20 9.46
CA GLY A 71 -3.02 -3.11 10.09
C GLY A 71 -4.49 -3.19 9.73
N ASN A 72 -5.19 -2.09 9.94
CA ASN A 72 -6.62 -2.02 9.63
C ASN A 72 -6.80 -1.23 8.33
N PRO A 73 -7.14 -1.90 7.22
CA PRO A 73 -7.33 -1.19 5.96
C PRO A 73 -8.38 -0.09 6.04
N GLU A 74 -9.40 -0.26 6.89
CA GLU A 74 -10.42 0.77 7.03
C GLU A 74 -9.83 2.08 7.55
N ASP A 75 -8.73 2.01 8.26
CA ASP A 75 -8.06 3.20 8.80
C ASP A 75 -6.92 3.67 7.92
N GLY A 76 -6.77 3.09 6.74
CA GLY A 76 -5.72 3.49 5.83
C GLY A 76 -4.42 2.72 5.98
N ASP A 77 -4.39 1.71 6.84
CA ASP A 77 -3.19 0.89 7.01
C ASP A 77 -3.37 -0.42 6.27
N CYS A 78 -2.90 -0.44 5.04
CA CYS A 78 -3.04 -1.60 4.17
C CYS A 78 -1.76 -2.43 4.10
N SER A 79 -0.93 -2.33 5.13
CA SER A 79 0.29 -3.12 5.19
C SER A 79 -0.04 -4.60 5.23
N ILE A 80 0.79 -5.40 4.58
CA ILE A 80 0.60 -6.85 4.50
C ILE A 80 1.68 -7.55 5.32
N ARG A 81 1.24 -8.57 6.09
CA ARG A 81 2.17 -9.42 6.82
C ARG A 81 2.31 -10.72 6.06
N ILE A 82 3.54 -11.05 5.72
CA ILE A 82 3.87 -12.28 5.01
C ILE A 82 4.46 -13.24 6.04
N LEU A 83 3.80 -14.37 6.21
CA LEU A 83 4.20 -15.36 7.20
C LEU A 83 4.88 -16.53 6.53
N ASP A 84 5.79 -17.17 7.26
CA ASP A 84 6.47 -18.36 6.77
C ASP A 84 7.02 -18.13 5.37
N ALA A 85 7.88 -17.14 5.27
CA ALA A 85 8.40 -16.69 3.97
C ALA A 85 9.13 -17.82 3.25
N SER A 86 8.91 -17.92 1.94
CA SER A 86 9.60 -18.90 1.13
C SER A 86 10.08 -18.26 -0.16
N LEU A 87 11.16 -18.78 -0.68
CA LEU A 87 11.71 -18.30 -1.94
C LEU A 87 10.70 -18.51 -3.07
N GLU A 88 10.04 -19.65 -3.05
CA GLU A 88 9.12 -19.99 -4.13
C GLU A 88 7.92 -19.06 -4.20
N PHE A 89 7.34 -18.72 -3.07
CA PHE A 89 6.09 -17.97 -3.08
C PHE A 89 6.23 -16.48 -2.83
N ASP A 90 7.29 -16.05 -2.15
CA ASP A 90 7.31 -14.69 -1.63
C ASP A 90 8.41 -13.81 -2.19
N ASP A 91 9.46 -14.37 -2.73
CA ASP A 91 10.54 -13.60 -3.32
C ASP A 91 10.03 -12.94 -4.59
N GLY A 92 10.22 -11.65 -4.71
CA GLY A 92 9.76 -10.96 -5.91
C GLY A 92 9.45 -9.49 -5.64
N VAL A 93 8.71 -8.89 -6.56
CA VAL A 93 8.39 -7.48 -6.52
C VAL A 93 6.94 -7.30 -6.10
N TRP A 94 6.74 -6.60 -4.99
CA TRP A 94 5.42 -6.39 -4.40
C TRP A 94 4.95 -4.97 -4.64
N GLN A 95 3.65 -4.82 -4.89
CA GLN A 95 3.03 -3.51 -5.06
C GLN A 95 1.72 -3.45 -4.30
N CYS A 96 1.46 -2.28 -3.73
CA CYS A 96 0.19 -2.01 -3.06
C CYS A 96 -0.63 -1.10 -3.95
N GLN A 97 -1.91 -1.40 -4.10
CA GLN A 97 -2.81 -0.63 -4.94
C GLN A 97 -4.04 -0.24 -4.16
N VAL A 98 -4.60 0.92 -4.49
CA VAL A 98 -5.84 1.38 -3.87
C VAL A 98 -6.75 1.86 -4.98
N THR A 99 -7.97 1.33 -5.00
CA THR A 99 -8.95 1.78 -6.00
C THR A 99 -9.37 3.21 -5.70
N PRO A 100 -9.92 3.92 -6.68
CA PRO A 100 -10.30 5.32 -6.43
C PRO A 100 -11.43 5.44 -5.40
N THR A 101 -11.59 6.64 -4.88
CA THR A 101 -12.66 6.93 -3.92
C THR A 101 -14.01 6.50 -4.46
N SER A 102 -14.24 6.77 -5.75
CA SER A 102 -15.43 6.31 -6.46
C SER A 102 -15.11 6.40 -7.95
N PHE A 103 -16.05 5.96 -8.79
CA PHE A 103 -15.80 5.99 -10.23
C PHE A 103 -15.69 7.43 -10.76
N LEU A 104 -16.07 8.41 -9.96
CA LEU A 104 -15.99 9.81 -10.36
C LEU A 104 -14.63 10.45 -10.04
N TYR A 105 -13.79 9.78 -9.26
CA TYR A 105 -12.53 10.36 -8.84
C TYR A 105 -11.38 9.69 -9.55
N LYS A 106 -10.31 10.44 -9.75
CA LYS A 106 -9.10 9.89 -10.36
C LYS A 106 -7.98 9.89 -9.35
N ASP A 107 -8.27 9.30 -8.19
CA ASP A 107 -7.32 9.27 -7.09
C ASP A 107 -6.92 7.85 -6.70
N SER A 108 -6.94 6.92 -7.64
CA SER A 108 -6.38 5.60 -7.38
C SER A 108 -4.88 5.71 -7.18
N LEU A 109 -4.31 4.75 -6.46
CA LEU A 109 -2.89 4.75 -6.16
C LEU A 109 -2.30 3.40 -6.50
N ILE A 110 -1.10 3.44 -7.09
CA ILE A 110 -0.31 2.24 -7.34
C ILE A 110 1.10 2.56 -6.87
N SER A 111 1.61 1.76 -5.95
CA SER A 111 2.92 2.03 -5.38
C SER A 111 4.04 1.70 -6.35
N GLU A 112 5.23 2.20 -6.03
CA GLU A 112 6.43 1.72 -6.67
C GLU A 112 6.60 0.24 -6.35
N GLY A 113 7.26 -0.48 -7.22
CA GLY A 113 7.58 -1.87 -6.95
C GLY A 113 8.60 -1.96 -5.83
N ALA A 114 8.35 -2.84 -4.87
CA ALA A 114 9.25 -3.03 -3.73
C ALA A 114 9.73 -4.46 -3.73
N GLU A 115 11.01 -4.65 -3.84
CA GLU A 115 11.57 -5.98 -3.89
C GLU A 115 11.63 -6.60 -2.51
N LEU A 116 11.12 -7.81 -2.39
CA LEU A 116 11.28 -8.63 -1.19
C LEU A 116 12.22 -9.76 -1.53
N VAL A 117 13.33 -9.82 -0.83
CA VAL A 117 14.32 -10.88 -1.04
C VAL A 117 14.18 -11.88 0.10
N VAL A 118 13.85 -13.12 -0.24
CA VAL A 118 13.89 -14.21 0.73
C VAL A 118 15.29 -14.78 0.64
N ARG A 119 16.05 -14.66 1.71
CA ARG A 119 17.46 -15.04 1.68
C ARG A 119 17.57 -16.51 1.38
N GLY A 120 18.29 -16.76 0.39
CA GLY A 120 18.44 -18.09 -0.05
C GLY A 120 19.54 -18.66 0.64
N LYS A 121 19.63 -19.81 0.43
CA LYS A 121 20.50 -20.40 0.81
C LYS A 121 21.42 -20.43 -0.08
N SER A 122 21.30 -19.95 -0.83
CA SER A 122 22.06 -19.93 -1.76
C SER A 122 23.34 -20.13 -1.45
N HIS A 123 23.68 -20.06 -0.96
CA HIS A 123 24.78 -20.10 -0.73
C HIS A 123 25.16 -21.25 -0.40
N THR A 124 24.86 -21.68 -0.27
CA THR A 124 25.11 -22.69 0.09
C THR A 124 25.80 -23.33 -0.77
N PHE A 125 26.16 -23.46 -1.19
CA PHE A 125 26.73 -24.08 -1.96
C PHE A 125 27.66 -23.91 -2.24
N ASP A 126 27.76 -23.64 -1.93
CA ASP A 126 28.62 -23.43 -2.26
C ASP A 126 29.37 -23.82 -1.94
#